data_fd4c0a61c2bdb4a4f0e5f1a1a896afa2
#
_entry.id   fd4c0a61c2bdb4a4f0e5f1a1a896afa2
#
_cell.length_a   1.000
_cell.length_b   1.000
_cell.length_c   1.000
_cell.angle_alpha   90.00
_cell.angle_beta   90.00
_cell.angle_gamma   90.00
#
_symmetry.space_group_name_H-M   'P 1'
#
loop_
_entity.id
_entity.type
_entity.pdbx_description
1 polymer ?
#
loop_
_entity_poly.entity_id
_entity_poly.type
_entity_poly.pdbx_seq_one_letter_code
_entity_poly.pdbx_strand_id
1 'polypeptide(L)'
;VYVAGACVKWLRDEMHIIDSAPEADYMASRVPDTNGCYVIPAFTGLAAPYWDQYARGTVVGLTRGVNKYHFIRAALESIAYSTYDLALQMEKDFGEKIQSFKVDGGASRSDFLMQVQADIINKELFKPTCIETTAMGAAYLAGLAVGYWKDTDEIKSNWKVEKIFKSS
;
A
#
# COMPACT_ATOMS: atom_id res chain seq x y z
N VAL A 1 -0.26 5.56 -4.10
CA VAL A 1 0.87 5.92 -3.22
C VAL A 1 2.16 5.95 -4.03
N TYR A 2 3.01 6.98 -3.81
CA TYR A 2 4.19 7.22 -4.62
C TYR A 2 5.29 6.17 -4.38
N VAL A 3 5.52 5.79 -3.13
CA VAL A 3 6.47 4.74 -2.76
C VAL A 3 5.72 3.67 -1.97
N ALA A 4 5.48 2.51 -2.57
CA ALA A 4 4.88 1.34 -1.94
C ALA A 4 5.81 0.13 -2.10
N GLY A 5 5.62 -0.70 -3.11
CA GLY A 5 6.48 -1.85 -3.38
C GLY A 5 7.96 -1.52 -3.54
N ALA A 6 8.28 -0.26 -3.93
CA ALA A 6 9.66 0.21 -4.00
C ALA A 6 10.36 0.21 -2.63
N CYS A 7 9.63 0.47 -1.54
CA CYS A 7 10.17 0.39 -0.18
C CYS A 7 10.59 -1.05 0.15
N VAL A 8 9.75 -2.02 -0.17
CA VAL A 8 10.05 -3.46 0.06
C VAL A 8 11.21 -3.92 -0.82
N LYS A 9 11.24 -3.49 -2.09
CA LYS A 9 12.37 -3.76 -2.98
C LYS A 9 13.68 -3.21 -2.41
N TRP A 10 13.65 -1.99 -1.89
CA TRP A 10 14.82 -1.37 -1.28
C TRP A 10 15.34 -2.17 -0.07
N LEU A 11 14.45 -2.65 0.81
CA LEU A 11 14.84 -3.52 1.93
C LEU A 11 15.52 -4.82 1.46
N ARG A 12 15.09 -5.36 0.30
CA ARG A 12 15.62 -6.58 -0.27
C ARG A 12 16.91 -6.35 -1.06
N ASP A 13 16.87 -5.43 -2.02
CA ASP A 13 17.89 -5.32 -3.07
C ASP A 13 19.09 -4.47 -2.64
N GLU A 14 18.87 -3.44 -1.79
CA GLU A 14 19.90 -2.50 -1.36
C GLU A 14 20.33 -2.73 0.09
N MET A 15 19.36 -2.94 0.99
CA MET A 15 19.66 -3.15 2.41
C MET A 15 19.99 -4.60 2.74
N HIS A 16 19.59 -5.56 1.92
CA HIS A 16 19.80 -7.00 2.09
C HIS A 16 19.37 -7.52 3.48
N ILE A 17 18.27 -6.97 4.03
CA ILE A 17 17.74 -7.37 5.34
C ILE A 17 16.51 -8.28 5.23
N ILE A 18 16.04 -8.51 4.03
CA ILE A 18 15.03 -9.51 3.66
C ILE A 18 15.43 -10.16 2.33
N ASP A 19 14.99 -11.39 2.10
CA ASP A 19 15.21 -12.10 0.82
C ASP A 19 13.99 -12.02 -0.10
N SER A 20 12.81 -11.76 0.47
CA SER A 20 11.55 -11.71 -0.29
C SER A 20 10.50 -10.82 0.39
N ALA A 21 9.49 -10.39 -0.37
CA ALA A 21 8.38 -9.63 0.19
C ALA A 21 7.56 -10.41 1.23
N PRO A 22 7.25 -11.71 1.06
CA PRO A 22 6.60 -12.50 2.12
C PRO A 22 7.42 -12.60 3.40
N GLU A 23 8.75 -12.57 3.31
CA GLU A 23 9.60 -12.56 4.50
C GLU A 23 9.48 -11.24 5.27
N ALA A 24 9.30 -10.11 4.57
CA ALA A 24 9.04 -8.83 5.24
C ALA A 24 7.77 -8.89 6.10
N ASP A 25 6.69 -9.49 5.60
CA ASP A 25 5.44 -9.68 6.34
C ASP A 25 5.65 -10.55 7.58
N TYR A 26 6.35 -11.68 7.40
CA TYR A 26 6.69 -12.57 8.51
C TYR A 26 7.51 -11.84 9.57
N MET A 27 8.56 -11.12 9.17
CA MET A 27 9.41 -10.39 10.11
C MET A 27 8.66 -9.26 10.83
N ALA A 28 7.84 -8.50 10.12
CA ALA A 28 7.02 -7.44 10.70
C ALA A 28 6.01 -7.97 11.73
N SER A 29 5.49 -9.16 11.52
CA SER A 29 4.56 -9.83 12.46
C SER A 29 5.24 -10.36 13.74
N ARG A 30 6.58 -10.42 13.79
CA ARG A 30 7.33 -10.92 14.96
C ARG A 30 7.43 -9.92 16.10
N VAL A 31 7.03 -8.68 15.89
CA VAL A 31 7.03 -7.63 16.90
C VAL A 31 5.64 -6.99 17.00
N PRO A 32 5.20 -6.58 18.18
CA PRO A 32 3.85 -6.03 18.38
C PRO A 32 3.67 -4.64 17.78
N ASP A 33 4.76 -3.87 17.66
CA ASP A 33 4.79 -2.50 17.17
C ASP A 33 6.15 -2.16 16.58
N THR A 34 6.37 -0.90 16.23
CA THR A 34 7.65 -0.40 15.68
C THR A 34 8.66 0.02 16.76
N ASN A 35 8.30 -0.10 18.04
CA ASN A 35 9.09 0.38 19.18
C ASN A 35 9.51 1.87 19.01
N GLY A 36 8.60 2.70 18.48
CA GLY A 36 8.83 4.13 18.23
C GLY A 36 9.72 4.45 17.01
N CYS A 37 10.10 3.43 16.23
CA CYS A 37 10.82 3.64 14.97
C CYS A 37 9.83 3.96 13.84
N TYR A 38 10.13 4.99 13.05
CA TYR A 38 9.35 5.35 11.86
C TYR A 38 10.27 5.53 10.66
N VAL A 39 9.81 5.07 9.50
CA VAL A 39 10.50 5.22 8.21
C VAL A 39 9.67 6.14 7.32
N ILE A 40 10.32 7.15 6.75
CA ILE A 40 9.75 8.04 5.74
C ILE A 40 10.43 7.72 4.42
N PRO A 41 9.80 6.95 3.50
CA PRO A 41 10.46 6.44 2.31
C PRO A 41 10.46 7.46 1.16
N ALA A 42 10.89 8.69 1.42
CA ALA A 42 10.96 9.78 0.43
C ALA A 42 12.20 9.63 -0.48
N PHE A 43 12.38 8.46 -1.11
CA PHE A 43 13.59 8.16 -1.90
C PHE A 43 13.80 9.11 -3.08
N THR A 44 12.71 9.56 -3.68
CA THR A 44 12.71 10.49 -4.81
C THR A 44 11.85 11.72 -4.54
N GLY A 45 11.73 12.12 -3.27
CA GLY A 45 10.87 13.19 -2.80
C GLY A 45 9.51 12.69 -2.31
N LEU A 46 8.67 13.64 -1.90
CA LEU A 46 7.29 13.41 -1.50
C LEU A 46 6.35 13.96 -2.58
N ALA A 47 5.41 13.12 -3.01
CA ALA A 47 4.32 13.55 -3.89
C ALA A 47 3.15 14.16 -3.09
N ALA A 48 1.93 14.07 -3.59
CA ALA A 48 0.74 14.53 -2.88
C ALA A 48 0.65 13.91 -1.47
N PRO A 49 0.24 14.69 -0.44
CA PRO A 49 -0.17 16.09 -0.50
C PRO A 49 0.97 17.11 -0.36
N TYR A 50 2.19 16.66 -0.15
CA TYR A 50 3.32 17.51 0.28
C TYR A 50 4.03 18.22 -0.87
N TRP A 51 4.15 17.58 -2.04
CA TRP A 51 4.81 18.07 -3.26
C TRP A 51 6.24 18.59 -3.02
N ASP A 52 7.00 17.89 -2.15
CA ASP A 52 8.40 18.22 -1.85
C ASP A 52 9.35 17.25 -2.59
N GLN A 53 9.90 17.73 -3.70
CA GLN A 53 10.86 16.96 -4.49
C GLN A 53 12.26 16.85 -3.84
N TYR A 54 12.54 17.68 -2.83
CA TYR A 54 13.84 17.68 -2.14
C TYR A 54 13.86 16.83 -0.88
N ALA A 55 12.70 16.40 -0.37
CA ALA A 55 12.63 15.45 0.73
C ALA A 55 13.40 14.18 0.39
N ARG A 56 14.02 13.59 1.40
CA ARG A 56 14.74 12.31 1.27
C ARG A 56 14.29 11.33 2.34
N GLY A 57 14.54 10.06 2.10
CA GLY A 57 14.26 8.99 3.04
C GLY A 57 14.87 9.28 4.40
N THR A 58 14.08 9.11 5.46
CA THR A 58 14.48 9.43 6.82
C THR A 58 13.99 8.33 7.76
N VAL A 59 14.81 8.01 8.74
CA VAL A 59 14.43 7.12 9.84
C VAL A 59 14.53 7.88 11.14
N VAL A 60 13.49 7.83 11.95
CA VAL A 60 13.43 8.49 13.26
C VAL A 60 13.10 7.47 14.35
N GLY A 61 13.45 7.79 15.59
CA GLY A 61 13.11 6.95 16.75
C GLY A 61 14.02 5.74 16.94
N LEU A 62 15.23 5.72 16.35
CA LEU A 62 16.19 4.64 16.57
C LEU A 62 16.74 4.69 18.00
N THR A 63 16.54 3.59 18.72
CA THR A 63 17.09 3.34 20.05
C THR A 63 17.79 1.98 20.07
N ARG A 64 18.49 1.65 21.15
CA ARG A 64 19.10 0.31 21.33
C ARG A 64 18.07 -0.83 21.36
N GLY A 65 16.79 -0.53 21.63
CA GLY A 65 15.70 -1.52 21.61
C GLY A 65 15.13 -1.79 20.23
N VAL A 66 15.41 -0.95 19.22
CA VAL A 66 14.99 -1.15 17.85
C VAL A 66 15.90 -2.18 17.18
N ASN A 67 15.31 -3.25 16.66
CA ASN A 67 16.00 -4.27 15.89
C ASN A 67 15.46 -4.33 14.45
N LYS A 68 15.99 -5.26 13.63
CA LYS A 68 15.59 -5.38 12.21
C LYS A 68 14.09 -5.62 12.02
N TYR A 69 13.43 -6.32 12.92
CA TYR A 69 11.99 -6.60 12.82
C TYR A 69 11.15 -5.34 12.99
N HIS A 70 11.50 -4.49 13.98
CA HIS A 70 10.86 -3.18 14.17
C HIS A 70 11.09 -2.27 12.96
N PHE A 71 12.31 -2.28 12.41
CA PHE A 71 12.66 -1.47 11.24
C PHE A 71 11.87 -1.91 9.99
N ILE A 72 11.80 -3.22 9.71
CA ILE A 72 11.03 -3.76 8.60
C ILE A 72 9.53 -3.45 8.76
N ARG A 73 9.01 -3.62 9.98
CA ARG A 73 7.62 -3.25 10.30
C ARG A 73 7.38 -1.76 10.05
N ALA A 74 8.25 -0.88 10.54
CA ALA A 74 8.14 0.56 10.30
C ALA A 74 8.15 0.92 8.81
N ALA A 75 8.96 0.22 8.01
CA ALA A 75 8.98 0.40 6.57
C ALA A 75 7.67 -0.04 5.89
N LEU A 76 7.06 -1.14 6.33
CA LEU A 76 5.74 -1.55 5.81
C LEU A 76 4.64 -0.59 6.28
N GLU A 77 4.63 -0.21 7.55
CA GLU A 77 3.65 0.74 8.08
C GLU A 77 3.73 2.12 7.40
N SER A 78 4.91 2.55 6.95
CA SER A 78 5.09 3.81 6.24
C SER A 78 4.26 3.90 4.96
N ILE A 79 4.00 2.78 4.30
CA ILE A 79 3.15 2.70 3.11
C ILE A 79 1.69 2.98 3.49
N ALA A 80 1.24 2.43 4.62
CA ALA A 80 -0.12 2.65 5.12
C ALA A 80 -0.32 4.10 5.59
N TYR A 81 0.67 4.70 6.27
CA TYR A 81 0.63 6.12 6.65
C TYR A 81 0.56 7.03 5.41
N SER A 82 1.39 6.77 4.39
CA SER A 82 1.35 7.55 3.14
C SER A 82 0.01 7.42 2.40
N THR A 83 -0.62 6.25 2.48
CA THR A 83 -1.96 6.03 1.92
C THR A 83 -3.02 6.82 2.70
N TYR A 84 -2.90 6.85 4.03
CA TYR A 84 -3.79 7.61 4.89
C TYR A 84 -3.72 9.11 4.63
N ASP A 85 -2.51 9.68 4.53
CA ASP A 85 -2.31 11.10 4.21
C ASP A 85 -2.98 11.47 2.89
N LEU A 86 -2.80 10.62 1.87
CA LEU A 86 -3.43 10.83 0.57
C LEU A 86 -4.95 10.73 0.66
N ALA A 87 -5.47 9.75 1.40
CA ALA A 87 -6.90 9.58 1.60
C ALA A 87 -7.54 10.78 2.29
N LEU A 88 -6.88 11.31 3.34
CA LEU A 88 -7.33 12.53 4.03
C LEU A 88 -7.38 13.73 3.10
N GLN A 89 -6.36 13.89 2.23
CA GLN A 89 -6.36 14.99 1.27
C GLN A 89 -7.48 14.83 0.25
N MET A 90 -7.72 13.62 -0.25
CA MET A 90 -8.82 13.34 -1.17
C MET A 90 -10.19 13.65 -0.54
N GLU A 91 -10.43 13.22 0.71
CA GLU A 91 -11.67 13.56 1.44
C GLU A 91 -11.84 15.07 1.58
N LYS A 92 -10.75 15.79 1.85
CA LYS A 92 -10.78 17.25 1.97
C LYS A 92 -11.11 17.93 0.64
N ASP A 93 -10.53 17.45 -0.46
CA ASP A 93 -10.71 18.04 -1.78
C ASP A 93 -12.11 17.77 -2.33
N PHE A 94 -12.67 16.57 -2.09
CA PHE A 94 -14.03 16.20 -2.52
C PHE A 94 -15.13 16.68 -1.59
N GLY A 95 -14.80 16.97 -0.33
CA GLY A 95 -15.77 17.34 0.70
C GLY A 95 -16.61 16.17 1.23
N GLU A 96 -16.30 14.95 0.85
CA GLU A 96 -17.02 13.74 1.24
C GLU A 96 -16.06 12.69 1.83
N LYS A 97 -16.60 11.86 2.73
CA LYS A 97 -15.85 10.76 3.34
C LYS A 97 -15.75 9.55 2.40
N ILE A 98 -14.56 9.02 2.23
CA ILE A 98 -14.34 7.76 1.52
C ILE A 98 -14.98 6.64 2.35
N GLN A 99 -15.87 5.86 1.74
CA GLN A 99 -16.60 4.79 2.43
C GLN A 99 -15.83 3.47 2.45
N SER A 100 -15.09 3.17 1.39
CA SER A 100 -14.33 1.92 1.24
C SER A 100 -13.17 2.11 0.29
N PHE A 101 -12.18 1.23 0.41
CA PHE A 101 -11.02 1.24 -0.47
C PHE A 101 -10.95 -0.06 -1.28
N LYS A 102 -10.71 0.07 -2.56
CA LYS A 102 -10.27 -1.04 -3.41
C LYS A 102 -8.76 -0.97 -3.53
N VAL A 103 -8.08 -2.08 -3.25
CA VAL A 103 -6.62 -2.17 -3.28
C VAL A 103 -6.16 -3.09 -4.41
N ASP A 104 -5.03 -2.76 -5.04
CA ASP A 104 -4.48 -3.54 -6.14
C ASP A 104 -2.94 -3.42 -6.22
N GLY A 105 -2.35 -4.08 -7.21
CA GLY A 105 -0.91 -4.07 -7.43
C GLY A 105 -0.15 -4.98 -6.48
N GLY A 106 1.18 -5.05 -6.68
CA GLY A 106 2.05 -5.99 -5.98
C GLY A 106 2.04 -5.87 -4.45
N ALA A 107 1.91 -4.64 -3.92
CA ALA A 107 1.89 -4.40 -2.48
C ALA A 107 0.63 -4.96 -1.80
N SER A 108 -0.49 -5.10 -2.52
CA SER A 108 -1.72 -5.69 -1.98
C SER A 108 -1.63 -7.20 -1.72
N ARG A 109 -0.55 -7.85 -2.14
CA ARG A 109 -0.27 -9.26 -1.78
C ARG A 109 0.07 -9.43 -0.31
N SER A 110 0.60 -8.39 0.33
CA SER A 110 0.90 -8.38 1.76
C SER A 110 -0.36 -8.27 2.59
N ASP A 111 -0.80 -9.37 3.18
CA ASP A 111 -1.96 -9.36 4.08
C ASP A 111 -1.66 -8.58 5.37
N PHE A 112 -0.39 -8.60 5.83
CA PHE A 112 0.05 -7.77 6.95
C PHE A 112 -0.15 -6.28 6.65
N LEU A 113 0.38 -5.80 5.52
CA LEU A 113 0.23 -4.40 5.12
C LEU A 113 -1.24 -4.02 4.93
N MET A 114 -2.05 -4.89 4.32
CA MET A 114 -3.47 -4.62 4.09
C MET A 114 -4.24 -4.50 5.42
N GLN A 115 -3.93 -5.33 6.42
CA GLN A 115 -4.56 -5.22 7.74
C GLN A 115 -4.13 -3.92 8.44
N VAL A 116 -2.83 -3.63 8.50
CA VAL A 116 -2.33 -2.37 9.07
C VAL A 116 -2.96 -1.15 8.37
N GLN A 117 -3.11 -1.20 7.06
CA GLN A 117 -3.75 -0.13 6.31
C GLN A 117 -5.23 0.02 6.66
N ALA A 118 -5.96 -1.09 6.82
CA ALA A 118 -7.36 -1.06 7.26
C ALA A 118 -7.49 -0.44 8.65
N ASP A 119 -6.58 -0.81 9.57
CA ASP A 119 -6.57 -0.31 10.94
C ASP A 119 -6.27 1.21 10.99
N ILE A 120 -5.26 1.69 10.26
CA ILE A 120 -4.85 3.10 10.23
C ILE A 120 -5.93 3.97 9.57
N ILE A 121 -6.47 3.54 8.45
CA ILE A 121 -7.50 4.31 7.71
C ILE A 121 -8.86 4.18 8.39
N ASN A 122 -9.08 3.16 9.21
CA ASN A 122 -10.34 2.81 9.85
C ASN A 122 -11.48 2.65 8.81
N LYS A 123 -11.21 1.89 7.75
CA LYS A 123 -12.14 1.59 6.65
C LYS A 123 -11.95 0.15 6.16
N GLU A 124 -12.98 -0.37 5.52
CA GLU A 124 -12.87 -1.66 4.83
C GLU A 124 -12.02 -1.53 3.56
N LEU A 125 -11.08 -2.47 3.39
CA LEU A 125 -10.29 -2.63 2.18
C LEU A 125 -10.75 -3.89 1.43
N PHE A 126 -11.01 -3.74 0.14
CA PHE A 126 -11.44 -4.81 -0.74
C PHE A 126 -10.29 -5.21 -1.68
N LYS A 127 -9.72 -6.39 -1.44
CA LYS A 127 -8.68 -6.98 -2.28
C LYS A 127 -9.34 -7.84 -3.36
N PRO A 128 -9.08 -7.58 -4.66
CA PRO A 128 -9.66 -8.39 -5.73
C PRO A 128 -8.88 -9.68 -5.95
N THR A 129 -9.53 -10.65 -6.61
CA THR A 129 -8.89 -11.91 -7.04
C THR A 129 -7.77 -11.67 -8.06
N CYS A 130 -7.92 -10.67 -8.92
CA CYS A 130 -6.88 -10.24 -9.86
C CYS A 130 -6.34 -8.88 -9.41
N ILE A 131 -5.07 -8.86 -9.01
CA ILE A 131 -4.39 -7.66 -8.54
C ILE A 131 -3.67 -6.89 -9.66
N GLU A 132 -3.58 -7.46 -10.86
CA GLU A 132 -2.94 -6.83 -12.03
C GLU A 132 -3.96 -5.95 -12.78
N THR A 133 -4.60 -5.04 -12.05
CA THR A 133 -5.73 -4.23 -12.55
C THR A 133 -5.34 -3.28 -13.67
N THR A 134 -4.08 -2.84 -13.73
CA THR A 134 -3.58 -1.99 -14.83
C THR A 134 -3.60 -2.75 -16.17
N ALA A 135 -3.09 -3.97 -16.19
CA ALA A 135 -3.13 -4.82 -17.39
C ALA A 135 -4.56 -5.20 -17.76
N MET A 136 -5.39 -5.53 -16.77
CA MET A 136 -6.81 -5.79 -16.98
C MET A 136 -7.55 -4.58 -17.54
N GLY A 137 -7.26 -3.37 -17.06
CA GLY A 137 -7.85 -2.14 -17.57
C GLY A 137 -7.55 -1.92 -19.06
N ALA A 138 -6.29 -2.13 -19.47
CA ALA A 138 -5.91 -2.05 -20.88
C ALA A 138 -6.64 -3.11 -21.73
N ALA A 139 -6.76 -4.34 -21.24
CA ALA A 139 -7.50 -5.40 -21.90
C ALA A 139 -9.01 -5.07 -22.02
N TYR A 140 -9.60 -4.52 -20.96
CA TYR A 140 -11.02 -4.10 -20.99
C TYR A 140 -11.26 -3.00 -22.00
N LEU A 141 -10.40 -1.98 -22.08
CA LEU A 141 -10.53 -0.92 -23.07
C LEU A 141 -10.40 -1.46 -24.51
N ALA A 142 -9.43 -2.34 -24.75
CA ALA A 142 -9.28 -2.98 -26.05
C ALA A 142 -10.50 -3.84 -26.42
N GLY A 143 -11.02 -4.61 -25.45
CA GLY A 143 -12.19 -5.47 -25.67
C GLY A 143 -13.45 -4.68 -25.94
N LEU A 144 -13.66 -3.53 -25.27
CA LEU A 144 -14.76 -2.61 -25.59
C LEU A 144 -14.63 -2.06 -27.02
N ALA A 145 -13.42 -1.67 -27.41
CA ALA A 145 -13.17 -1.11 -28.75
C ALA A 145 -13.49 -2.08 -29.89
N VAL A 146 -13.26 -3.37 -29.69
CA VAL A 146 -13.54 -4.42 -30.70
C VAL A 146 -14.87 -5.13 -30.47
N GLY A 147 -15.69 -4.70 -29.49
CA GLY A 147 -17.00 -5.29 -29.22
C GLY A 147 -16.98 -6.65 -28.53
N TYR A 148 -15.88 -7.02 -27.88
CA TYR A 148 -15.80 -8.24 -27.07
C TYR A 148 -16.67 -8.14 -25.81
N TRP A 149 -16.65 -6.99 -25.12
CA TRP A 149 -17.59 -6.62 -24.07
C TRP A 149 -18.53 -5.54 -24.60
N LYS A 150 -19.80 -5.66 -24.24
CA LYS A 150 -20.84 -4.75 -24.68
C LYS A 150 -20.69 -3.36 -24.07
N ASP A 151 -20.44 -3.31 -22.77
CA ASP A 151 -20.38 -2.08 -21.99
C ASP A 151 -19.56 -2.25 -20.69
N THR A 152 -19.42 -1.15 -19.95
CA THR A 152 -18.69 -1.13 -18.67
C THR A 152 -19.38 -1.91 -17.56
N ASP A 153 -20.68 -2.15 -17.65
CA ASP A 153 -21.41 -2.89 -16.60
C ASP A 153 -21.14 -4.39 -16.70
N GLU A 154 -21.00 -4.90 -17.93
CA GLU A 154 -20.52 -6.25 -18.17
C GLU A 154 -19.09 -6.44 -17.61
N ILE A 155 -18.20 -5.47 -17.80
CA ILE A 155 -16.85 -5.48 -17.23
C ILE A 155 -16.87 -5.48 -15.71
N LYS A 156 -17.72 -4.64 -15.08
CA LYS A 156 -17.84 -4.60 -13.62
C LYS A 156 -18.21 -5.96 -13.01
N SER A 157 -18.98 -6.78 -13.74
CA SER A 157 -19.34 -8.12 -13.28
C SER A 157 -18.14 -9.07 -13.12
N ASN A 158 -17.04 -8.79 -13.81
CA ASN A 158 -15.79 -9.57 -13.73
C ASN A 158 -14.97 -9.27 -12.47
N TRP A 159 -15.25 -8.13 -11.80
CA TRP A 159 -14.52 -7.78 -10.59
C TRP A 159 -15.03 -8.59 -9.41
N LYS A 160 -14.17 -9.42 -8.84
CA LYS A 160 -14.49 -10.28 -7.70
C LYS A 160 -13.58 -9.97 -6.53
N VAL A 161 -14.16 -9.92 -5.34
CA VAL A 161 -13.41 -9.75 -4.08
C VAL A 161 -12.83 -11.10 -3.66
N GLU A 162 -11.53 -11.13 -3.40
CA GLU A 162 -10.84 -12.26 -2.78
C GLU A 162 -10.94 -12.17 -1.26
N LYS A 163 -10.62 -10.98 -0.72
CA LYS A 163 -10.56 -10.77 0.72
C LYS A 163 -10.98 -9.35 1.10
N ILE A 164 -11.63 -9.24 2.25
CA ILE A 164 -11.99 -7.96 2.88
C ILE A 164 -11.19 -7.85 4.18
N PHE A 165 -10.48 -6.74 4.34
CA PHE A 165 -9.81 -6.38 5.59
C PHE A 165 -10.64 -5.34 6.30
N LYS A 166 -10.93 -5.57 7.57
CA LYS A 166 -11.68 -4.67 8.44
C LYS A 166 -10.75 -4.15 9.53
N SER A 167 -10.99 -2.91 9.95
CA SER A 167 -10.32 -2.36 11.11
C SER A 167 -10.64 -3.18 12.36
N SER A 168 -9.61 -3.51 13.12
CA SER A 168 -9.68 -4.25 14.39
C SER A 168 -9.96 -3.35 15.59
#